data_eabb8f3b622dea69989b4c4bd26091cf
#
_entry.id   eabb8f3b622dea69989b4c4bd26091cf
#
_cell.length_a   1.000
_cell.length_b   1.000
_cell.length_c   1.000
_cell.angle_alpha   90.00
_cell.angle_beta   90.00
_cell.angle_gamma   90.00
#
_symmetry.space_group_name_H-M   'P 1'
#
loop_
_entity.id
_entity.type
_entity.pdbx_description
1 polymer ?
#
loop_
_entity_poly.entity_id
_entity_poly.type
_entity_poly.pdbx_seq_one_letter_code
_entity_poly.pdbx_strand_id
1 'polypeptide(L)'
;MDRHTPQRIAIEASLRSAQRPLSPSEILDLAKRESPTINLATVYRTLKRLTESGLIRAVELPGEPNRYELEGLPHHHHFKCDECDRVYDVPGRCPSGLADGLPSGFWVRDHEVVLVGTCADCGSASTAGRRSRRTPISQHSDRRNCRS
;
A
#
# COMPACT_ATOMS: atom_id res chain seq x y z
N MET A 1 3.22 -30.22 -3.74
CA MET A 1 3.65 -29.57 -5.01
C MET A 1 2.70 -28.41 -5.27
N ASP A 2 3.23 -27.22 -5.14
CA ASP A 2 2.46 -25.99 -5.32
C ASP A 2 2.35 -25.73 -6.82
N ARG A 3 1.20 -26.08 -7.40
CA ARG A 3 0.94 -25.90 -8.83
C ARG A 3 0.89 -24.41 -9.15
N HIS A 4 1.88 -23.91 -9.88
CA HIS A 4 1.82 -22.62 -10.54
C HIS A 4 0.73 -22.65 -11.63
N THR A 5 -0.49 -22.37 -11.24
CA THR A 5 -1.59 -22.26 -12.22
C THR A 5 -1.49 -20.92 -12.96
N PRO A 6 -1.97 -20.83 -14.22
CA PRO A 6 -1.99 -19.55 -14.94
C PRO A 6 -2.65 -18.42 -14.15
N GLN A 7 -3.69 -18.73 -13.39
CA GLN A 7 -4.38 -17.76 -12.52
C GLN A 7 -3.48 -17.25 -11.39
N ARG A 8 -2.70 -18.12 -10.74
CA ARG A 8 -1.74 -17.71 -9.71
C ARG A 8 -0.66 -16.81 -10.30
N ILE A 9 -0.12 -17.17 -11.43
CA ILE A 9 0.90 -16.39 -12.15
C ILE A 9 0.36 -14.99 -12.47
N ALA A 10 -0.88 -14.89 -12.96
CA ALA A 10 -1.51 -13.60 -13.26
C ALA A 10 -1.69 -12.72 -12.02
N ILE A 11 -2.06 -13.31 -10.88
CA ILE A 11 -2.18 -12.58 -9.60
C ILE A 11 -0.81 -12.08 -9.13
N GLU A 12 0.20 -12.93 -9.13
CA GLU A 12 1.57 -12.54 -8.75
C GLU A 12 2.14 -11.46 -9.68
N ALA A 13 1.89 -11.57 -10.98
CA ALA A 13 2.31 -10.56 -11.96
C ALA A 13 1.62 -9.21 -11.71
N SER A 14 0.34 -9.21 -11.34
CA SER A 14 -0.40 -8.00 -10.98
C SER A 14 0.23 -7.27 -9.80
N LEU A 15 0.58 -8.00 -8.74
CA LEU A 15 1.23 -7.44 -7.56
C LEU A 15 2.62 -6.88 -7.86
N ARG A 16 3.41 -7.57 -8.69
CA ARG A 16 4.75 -7.12 -9.09
C ARG A 16 4.73 -5.88 -9.97
N SER A 17 3.78 -5.81 -10.89
CA SER A 17 3.70 -4.69 -11.84
C SER A 17 3.15 -3.41 -11.24
N ALA A 18 2.30 -3.51 -10.22
CA ALA A 18 1.62 -2.36 -9.65
C ALA A 18 2.55 -1.46 -8.82
N GLN A 19 3.58 -2.03 -8.17
CA GLN A 19 4.51 -1.33 -7.27
C GLN A 19 3.79 -0.47 -6.21
N ARG A 20 2.65 -0.96 -5.74
CA ARG A 20 1.82 -0.37 -4.69
C ARG A 20 0.87 -1.43 -4.13
N PRO A 21 0.32 -1.23 -2.92
CA PRO A 21 -0.68 -2.12 -2.37
C PRO A 21 -1.95 -2.16 -3.23
N LEU A 22 -2.43 -3.36 -3.51
CA LEU A 22 -3.64 -3.59 -4.30
C LEU A 22 -4.75 -4.21 -3.45
N SER A 23 -5.98 -3.76 -3.65
CA SER A 23 -7.16 -4.45 -3.16
C SER A 23 -7.43 -5.74 -3.95
N PRO A 24 -8.15 -6.73 -3.39
CA PRO A 24 -8.52 -7.94 -4.13
C PRO A 24 -9.27 -7.66 -5.44
N SER A 25 -10.07 -6.60 -5.47
CA SER A 25 -10.78 -6.17 -6.70
C SER A 25 -9.83 -5.63 -7.76
N GLU A 26 -8.88 -4.79 -7.37
CA GLU A 26 -7.85 -4.28 -8.29
C GLU A 26 -6.98 -5.43 -8.84
N ILE A 27 -6.63 -6.40 -7.99
CA ILE A 27 -5.89 -7.60 -8.42
C ILE A 27 -6.71 -8.40 -9.42
N LEU A 28 -8.01 -8.58 -9.18
CA LEU A 28 -8.91 -9.28 -10.09
C LEU A 28 -8.95 -8.60 -11.46
N ASP A 29 -9.11 -7.28 -11.49
CA ASP A 29 -9.20 -6.51 -12.72
C ASP A 29 -7.90 -6.58 -13.55
N LEU A 30 -6.76 -6.52 -12.88
CA LEU A 30 -5.46 -6.68 -13.53
C LEU A 30 -5.24 -8.11 -14.02
N ALA A 31 -5.49 -9.10 -13.18
CA ALA A 31 -5.26 -10.51 -13.48
C ALA A 31 -6.18 -11.03 -14.60
N LYS A 32 -7.37 -10.47 -14.78
CA LYS A 32 -8.28 -10.82 -15.88
C LYS A 32 -7.71 -10.53 -17.27
N ARG A 33 -6.75 -9.63 -17.37
CA ARG A 33 -6.08 -9.34 -18.66
C ARG A 33 -5.28 -10.55 -19.15
N GLU A 34 -4.68 -11.30 -18.23
CA GLU A 34 -3.88 -12.49 -18.51
C GLU A 34 -4.67 -13.78 -18.36
N SER A 35 -5.69 -13.79 -17.51
CA SER A 35 -6.52 -14.96 -17.21
C SER A 35 -8.01 -14.57 -17.11
N PRO A 36 -8.73 -14.47 -18.24
CA PRO A 36 -10.11 -13.96 -18.26
C PRO A 36 -11.11 -14.72 -17.40
N THR A 37 -10.87 -16.00 -17.13
CA THR A 37 -11.75 -16.88 -16.35
C THR A 37 -11.56 -16.78 -14.84
N ILE A 38 -10.60 -15.95 -14.37
CA ILE A 38 -10.37 -15.77 -12.95
C ILE A 38 -11.56 -15.09 -12.28
N ASN A 39 -11.83 -15.49 -11.04
CA ASN A 39 -12.87 -14.89 -10.23
C ASN A 39 -12.33 -14.45 -8.85
N LEU A 40 -13.11 -13.67 -8.14
CA LEU A 40 -12.72 -13.09 -6.87
C LEU A 40 -12.40 -14.15 -5.79
N ALA A 41 -13.14 -15.26 -5.77
CA ALA A 41 -12.88 -16.36 -4.84
C ALA A 41 -11.49 -16.99 -5.08
N THR A 42 -11.07 -17.09 -6.34
CA THR A 42 -9.72 -17.56 -6.69
C THR A 42 -8.67 -16.56 -6.24
N VAL A 43 -8.91 -15.25 -6.39
CA VAL A 43 -8.02 -14.21 -5.89
C VAL A 43 -7.83 -14.37 -4.38
N TYR A 44 -8.90 -14.41 -3.60
CA TYR A 44 -8.80 -14.56 -2.14
C TYR A 44 -8.06 -15.83 -1.70
N ARG A 45 -8.34 -16.97 -2.33
CA ARG A 45 -7.63 -18.23 -2.02
C ARG A 45 -6.13 -18.13 -2.33
N THR A 46 -5.78 -17.48 -3.43
CA THR A 46 -4.38 -17.30 -3.82
C THR A 46 -3.68 -16.32 -2.87
N LEU A 47 -4.31 -15.18 -2.55
CA LEU A 47 -3.77 -14.22 -1.59
C LEU A 47 -3.51 -14.86 -0.23
N LYS A 48 -4.45 -15.65 0.28
CA LYS A 48 -4.26 -16.39 1.54
C LYS A 48 -3.00 -17.27 1.49
N ARG A 49 -2.83 -18.07 0.44
CA ARG A 49 -1.65 -18.94 0.28
C ARG A 49 -0.34 -18.15 0.15
N LEU A 50 -0.35 -17.06 -0.61
CA LEU A 50 0.84 -16.22 -0.78
C LEU A 50 1.23 -15.54 0.53
N THR A 51 0.27 -15.11 1.33
CA THR A 51 0.51 -14.55 2.68
C THR A 51 1.06 -15.62 3.62
N GLU A 52 0.44 -16.81 3.65
CA GLU A 52 0.92 -17.94 4.48
C GLU A 52 2.33 -18.40 4.09
N SER A 53 2.72 -18.24 2.83
CA SER A 53 4.09 -18.55 2.36
C SER A 53 5.07 -17.40 2.52
N GLY A 54 4.66 -16.25 3.06
CA GLY A 54 5.52 -15.09 3.26
C GLY A 54 5.98 -14.40 1.97
N LEU A 55 5.26 -14.56 0.86
CA LEU A 55 5.57 -13.91 -0.41
C LEU A 55 4.92 -12.54 -0.55
N ILE A 56 3.81 -12.35 0.14
CA ILE A 56 3.09 -11.07 0.22
C ILE A 56 2.70 -10.80 1.66
N ARG A 57 2.44 -9.54 1.95
CA ARG A 57 1.86 -9.11 3.22
C ARG A 57 0.57 -8.33 3.01
N ALA A 58 -0.28 -8.35 4.03
CA ALA A 58 -1.45 -7.51 4.09
C ALA A 58 -1.08 -6.12 4.62
N VAL A 59 -1.58 -5.09 3.96
CA VAL A 59 -1.55 -3.69 4.41
C VAL A 59 -2.91 -3.38 5.00
N GLU A 60 -2.96 -3.12 6.30
CA GLU A 60 -4.19 -2.80 7.01
C GLU A 60 -4.46 -1.30 6.95
N LEU A 61 -5.63 -0.94 6.48
CA LEU A 61 -6.09 0.44 6.44
C LEU A 61 -7.29 0.60 7.37
N PRO A 62 -7.34 1.64 8.20
CA PRO A 62 -8.43 1.84 9.12
C PRO A 62 -9.80 1.88 8.42
N GLY A 63 -10.70 0.96 8.81
CA GLY A 63 -12.06 0.91 8.29
C GLY A 63 -12.22 0.33 6.88
N GLU A 64 -11.18 -0.28 6.32
CA GLU A 64 -11.20 -0.83 4.96
C GLU A 64 -10.75 -2.28 4.89
N PRO A 65 -11.11 -3.01 3.81
CA PRO A 65 -10.55 -4.32 3.53
C PRO A 65 -9.03 -4.23 3.31
N ASN A 66 -8.32 -5.28 3.73
CA ASN A 66 -6.88 -5.37 3.54
C ASN A 66 -6.49 -5.22 2.07
N ARG A 67 -5.38 -4.52 1.85
CA ARG A 67 -4.66 -4.52 0.59
C ARG A 67 -3.44 -5.42 0.69
N TYR A 68 -2.82 -5.72 -0.44
CA TYR A 68 -1.74 -6.70 -0.49
C TYR A 68 -0.58 -6.15 -1.31
N GLU A 69 0.62 -6.38 -0.84
CA GLU A 69 1.87 -6.03 -1.52
C GLU A 69 2.90 -7.15 -1.36
N LEU A 70 4.00 -7.06 -2.11
CA LEU A 70 5.09 -8.02 -2.00
C LEU A 70 5.78 -7.90 -0.64
N GLU A 71 6.18 -9.02 -0.07
CA GLU A 71 7.04 -9.06 1.10
C GLU A 71 8.49 -8.67 0.74
N GLY A 72 9.25 -8.18 1.72
CA GLY A 72 10.66 -7.85 1.54
C GLY A 72 10.93 -6.51 0.85
N LEU A 73 9.93 -5.66 0.68
CA LEU A 73 10.13 -4.29 0.22
C LEU A 73 10.91 -3.48 1.27
N PRO A 74 11.77 -2.52 0.85
CA PRO A 74 12.38 -1.57 1.78
C PRO A 74 11.34 -0.86 2.63
N HIS A 75 11.72 -0.41 3.83
CA HIS A 75 10.81 0.34 4.70
C HIS A 75 10.18 1.51 3.95
N HIS A 76 8.86 1.58 3.98
CA HIS A 76 8.06 2.62 3.36
C HIS A 76 6.78 2.84 4.16
N HIS A 77 6.08 3.90 3.85
CA HIS A 77 4.77 4.24 4.39
C HIS A 77 3.73 4.25 3.28
N HIS A 78 2.49 4.48 3.61
CA HIS A 78 1.41 4.46 2.64
C HIS A 78 0.70 5.81 2.57
N PHE A 79 0.22 6.16 1.38
CA PHE A 79 -0.68 7.27 1.15
C PHE A 79 -1.96 6.73 0.53
N LYS A 80 -3.10 7.04 1.14
CA LYS A 80 -4.42 6.71 0.62
C LYS A 80 -5.06 7.96 0.03
N CYS A 81 -5.55 7.85 -1.20
CA CYS A 81 -6.40 8.87 -1.79
C CYS A 81 -7.86 8.61 -1.38
N ASP A 82 -8.47 9.61 -0.78
CA ASP A 82 -9.88 9.58 -0.35
C ASP A 82 -10.88 9.80 -1.50
N GLU A 83 -10.40 10.22 -2.68
CA GLU A 83 -11.24 10.43 -3.85
C GLU A 83 -11.33 9.20 -4.77
N CYS A 84 -10.22 8.48 -4.97
CA CYS A 84 -10.17 7.32 -5.87
C CYS A 84 -9.84 6.01 -5.16
N ASP A 85 -9.72 6.01 -3.84
CA ASP A 85 -9.40 4.87 -2.98
C ASP A 85 -8.08 4.16 -3.29
N ARG A 86 -7.24 4.69 -4.18
CA ARG A 86 -5.92 4.12 -4.45
C ARG A 86 -4.98 4.35 -3.29
N VAL A 87 -4.16 3.34 -3.04
CA VAL A 87 -3.05 3.41 -2.08
C VAL A 87 -1.75 3.44 -2.84
N TYR A 88 -0.83 4.27 -2.38
CA TYR A 88 0.49 4.48 -2.96
C TYR A 88 1.56 4.24 -1.91
N ASP A 89 2.70 3.71 -2.33
CA ASP A 89 3.88 3.64 -1.50
C ASP A 89 4.52 5.02 -1.38
N VAL A 90 4.88 5.37 -0.16
CA VAL A 90 5.63 6.58 0.16
C VAL A 90 7.03 6.15 0.60
N PRO A 91 7.99 6.07 -0.33
CA PRO A 91 9.34 5.65 0.01
C PRO A 91 10.03 6.72 0.86
N GLY A 92 10.90 6.28 1.74
CA GLY A 92 11.82 7.16 2.42
C GLY A 92 11.64 7.27 3.92
N ARG A 93 11.75 8.48 4.43
CA ARG A 93 12.02 8.74 5.84
C ARG A 93 10.78 8.62 6.71
N CYS A 94 10.97 8.02 7.89
CA CYS A 94 9.97 8.09 8.93
C CYS A 94 9.72 9.55 9.34
N PRO A 95 8.47 9.95 9.59
CA PRO A 95 8.20 11.23 10.21
C PRO A 95 8.95 11.35 11.52
N SER A 96 9.64 12.49 11.74
CA SER A 96 10.28 12.76 13.02
C SER A 96 9.23 12.87 14.12
N GLY A 97 9.57 12.42 15.31
CA GLY A 97 8.71 12.57 16.47
C GLY A 97 7.66 11.47 16.67
N LEU A 98 7.61 10.41 15.86
CA LEU A 98 6.66 9.30 16.08
C LEU A 98 6.79 8.64 17.46
N ALA A 99 8.00 8.62 18.01
CA ALA A 99 8.27 8.08 19.35
C ALA A 99 8.28 9.14 20.44
N ASP A 100 8.12 10.43 20.09
CA ASP A 100 8.09 11.51 21.06
C ASP A 100 6.84 11.38 21.94
N GLY A 101 7.02 11.50 23.23
CA GLY A 101 5.92 11.33 24.19
C GLY A 101 5.68 9.92 24.67
N LEU A 102 6.45 8.92 24.22
CA LEU A 102 6.39 7.60 24.81
C LEU A 102 6.94 7.62 26.26
N PRO A 103 6.34 6.86 27.17
CA PRO A 103 6.86 6.74 28.53
C PRO A 103 8.27 6.18 28.54
N SER A 104 9.04 6.53 29.57
CA SER A 104 10.41 6.02 29.77
C SER A 104 10.41 4.48 29.80
N GLY A 105 11.36 3.87 29.10
CA GLY A 105 11.51 2.42 29.02
C GLY A 105 10.67 1.73 27.94
N PHE A 106 9.94 2.48 27.13
CA PHE A 106 9.21 1.94 25.98
C PHE A 106 10.13 1.84 24.75
N TRP A 107 10.01 0.74 24.02
CA TRP A 107 10.78 0.47 22.81
C TRP A 107 9.83 0.25 21.63
N VAL A 108 9.99 1.05 20.59
CA VAL A 108 9.27 0.85 19.33
C VAL A 108 10.03 -0.19 18.50
N ARG A 109 9.35 -1.27 18.13
CA ARG A 109 9.92 -2.30 17.26
C ARG A 109 9.54 -2.09 15.82
N ASP A 110 8.33 -1.58 15.60
CA ASP A 110 7.77 -1.35 14.28
C ASP A 110 6.76 -0.22 14.31
N HIS A 111 6.50 0.38 13.17
CA HIS A 111 5.49 1.40 13.00
C HIS A 111 5.00 1.42 11.57
N GLU A 112 3.75 1.76 11.40
CA GLU A 112 3.12 1.99 10.11
C GLU A 112 2.49 3.38 10.09
N VAL A 113 2.69 4.12 9.00
CA VAL A 113 2.08 5.44 8.82
C VAL A 113 1.27 5.43 7.55
N VAL A 114 0.01 5.80 7.68
CA VAL A 114 -0.89 5.99 6.55
C VAL A 114 -1.27 7.46 6.47
N LEU A 115 -0.87 8.11 5.39
CA LEU A 115 -1.29 9.46 5.06
C LEU A 115 -2.59 9.39 4.25
N VAL A 116 -3.54 10.24 4.54
CA VAL A 116 -4.83 10.31 3.82
C VAL A 116 -4.99 11.69 3.19
N GLY A 117 -5.42 11.72 1.95
CA GLY A 117 -5.63 12.96 1.22
C GLY A 117 -5.98 12.73 -0.24
N THR A 118 -5.74 13.69 -1.10
CA THR A 118 -6.06 13.62 -2.53
C THR A 118 -4.78 13.40 -3.35
N CYS A 119 -4.76 12.41 -4.23
CA CYS A 119 -3.61 12.15 -5.11
C CYS A 119 -3.50 13.20 -6.23
N ALA A 120 -2.36 13.22 -6.93
CA ALA A 120 -2.11 14.18 -8.00
C ALA A 120 -3.15 14.12 -9.12
N ASP A 121 -3.57 12.91 -9.51
CA ASP A 121 -4.56 12.71 -10.59
C ASP A 121 -5.93 13.29 -10.19
N CYS A 122 -6.39 13.03 -8.97
CA CYS A 122 -7.65 13.58 -8.47
C CYS A 122 -7.55 15.07 -8.16
N GLY A 123 -6.40 15.54 -7.65
CA GLY A 123 -6.17 16.94 -7.33
C GLY A 123 -6.12 17.84 -8.57
N SER A 124 -5.63 17.36 -9.70
CA SER A 124 -5.63 18.10 -10.96
C SER A 124 -7.03 18.19 -11.59
N ALA A 125 -7.88 17.18 -11.39
CA ALA A 125 -9.27 17.22 -11.83
C ALA A 125 -10.12 18.20 -11.01
N SER A 126 -9.76 18.45 -9.72
CA SER A 126 -10.47 19.35 -8.82
C SER A 126 -10.12 20.84 -9.02
N THR A 127 -9.04 21.18 -9.72
CA THR A 127 -8.61 22.57 -9.94
C THR A 127 -9.47 23.36 -10.95
N ALA A 128 -10.43 22.70 -11.61
CA ALA A 128 -11.44 23.41 -12.40
C ALA A 128 -12.53 24.11 -11.57
N GLY A 129 -12.55 23.97 -10.23
CA GLY A 129 -13.66 24.49 -9.44
C GLY A 129 -13.43 24.98 -8.03
N ARG A 130 -12.27 24.85 -7.38
CA ARG A 130 -12.07 25.42 -6.02
C ARG A 130 -10.60 25.67 -5.68
N ARG A 131 -10.25 26.94 -5.50
CA ARG A 131 -9.06 27.36 -4.74
C ARG A 131 -9.31 27.07 -3.26
N SER A 132 -8.93 25.91 -2.78
CA SER A 132 -8.79 25.62 -1.35
C SER A 132 -7.33 25.77 -0.94
N ARG A 133 -7.09 26.51 0.13
CA ARG A 133 -5.76 26.83 0.67
C ARG A 133 -5.08 25.54 1.10
N ARG A 134 -4.13 25.08 0.30
CA ARG A 134 -3.22 24.00 0.67
C ARG A 134 -1.93 24.63 1.17
N THR A 135 -1.61 24.41 2.42
CA THR A 135 -0.30 24.75 2.98
C THR A 135 0.66 23.64 2.55
N PRO A 136 1.73 23.94 1.79
CA PRO A 136 2.75 22.94 1.50
C PRO A 136 3.46 22.59 2.79
N ILE A 137 3.60 21.31 3.10
CA ILE A 137 4.44 20.85 4.19
C ILE A 137 5.88 21.15 3.78
N SER A 138 6.48 22.11 4.47
CA SER A 138 7.90 22.48 4.32
C SER A 138 8.77 21.25 4.58
N GLN A 139 9.60 20.89 3.60
CA GLN A 139 10.60 19.84 3.73
C GLN A 139 11.70 20.30 4.68
N HIS A 140 11.58 20.00 5.96
CA HIS A 140 12.70 20.12 6.89
C HIS A 140 13.55 18.86 6.77
N SER A 141 14.77 19.07 6.28
CA SER A 141 15.78 18.03 6.13
C SER A 141 16.37 17.65 7.49
N ASP A 142 15.88 16.62 8.12
CA ASP A 142 16.60 15.99 9.23
C ASP A 142 16.95 14.54 8.88
N ARG A 143 18.28 14.35 8.72
CA ARG A 143 18.88 13.07 8.35
C ARG A 143 19.12 12.24 9.60
N ARG A 144 18.09 11.63 10.17
CA ARG A 144 18.24 10.59 11.16
C ARG A 144 17.51 9.33 10.75
N ASN A 145 18.30 8.34 10.58
CA ASN A 145 18.16 6.98 10.12
C ASN A 145 17.03 6.22 10.83
N CYS A 146 16.02 5.79 10.08
CA CYS A 146 15.19 4.64 10.46
C CYS A 146 16.06 3.38 10.32
N ARG A 147 16.72 2.98 11.37
CA ARG A 147 17.31 1.64 11.46
C ARG A 147 16.33 0.73 12.16
N SER A 148 15.96 -0.36 11.48
CA SER A 148 15.35 -1.54 12.08
C SER A 148 16.21 -2.08 13.22
#